data_f8530385810e3588e5ce3bd9bc264626
#
_entry.id   f8530385810e3588e5ce3bd9bc264626
#
_cell.length_a   1.000
_cell.length_b   1.000
_cell.length_c   1.000
_cell.angle_alpha   90.00
_cell.angle_beta   90.00
_cell.angle_gamma   90.00
#
_symmetry.space_group_name_H-M   'P 1'
#
loop_
_entity.id
_entity.type
_entity.pdbx_description
1 polymer ?
#
loop_
_entity_poly.entity_id
_entity_poly.type
_entity_poly.pdbx_seq_one_letter_code
_entity_poly.pdbx_strand_id
1 'polypeptide(L)'
;MPIETLTSLHVAISLVGISSGLLLFIRMIAGRDVSAVSIVFLVTTAATTATGFLYPVSSAGVRHLVGVASLATLSVAVVSLYVFRLAGAWRAVYVIAALVALYFNCSAAVVQACRRLLPVAGDVEGDPQTYILFAQGALLVLFIVLGALVLRMPRERPQRTSAISPL
;
A
#
# COMPACT_ATOMS: atom_id res chain seq x y z
N MET A 1 -11.72 4.00 -24.39
CA MET A 1 -10.59 4.77 -23.82
C MET A 1 -9.32 4.17 -24.41
N PRO A 2 -8.38 4.97 -24.98
CA PRO A 2 -7.10 4.46 -25.45
C PRO A 2 -6.32 3.82 -24.30
N ILE A 3 -5.63 2.72 -24.58
CA ILE A 3 -4.89 1.96 -23.56
C ILE A 3 -3.78 2.79 -22.91
N GLU A 4 -3.21 3.72 -23.66
CA GLU A 4 -2.17 4.65 -23.18
C GLU A 4 -2.72 5.60 -22.11
N THR A 5 -3.92 6.12 -22.29
CA THR A 5 -4.59 6.99 -21.32
C THR A 5 -4.93 6.22 -20.04
N LEU A 6 -5.42 4.98 -20.19
CA LEU A 6 -5.67 4.10 -19.04
C LEU A 6 -4.38 3.83 -18.25
N THR A 7 -3.28 3.56 -18.96
CA THR A 7 -1.99 3.29 -18.34
C THR A 7 -1.45 4.51 -17.59
N SER A 8 -1.51 5.69 -18.20
CA SER A 8 -1.06 6.94 -17.57
C SER A 8 -1.87 7.26 -16.32
N LEU A 9 -3.20 7.10 -16.39
CA LEU A 9 -4.10 7.30 -15.25
C LEU A 9 -3.81 6.29 -14.13
N HIS A 10 -3.70 5.01 -14.47
CA HIS A 10 -3.38 3.94 -13.51
C HIS A 10 -2.06 4.22 -12.79
N VAL A 11 -1.01 4.58 -13.52
CA VAL A 11 0.30 4.91 -12.94
C VAL A 11 0.21 6.13 -12.03
N ALA A 12 -0.46 7.20 -12.45
CA ALA A 12 -0.62 8.40 -11.63
C ALA A 12 -1.34 8.10 -10.31
N ILE A 13 -2.46 7.37 -10.36
CA ILE A 13 -3.22 6.98 -9.16
C ILE A 13 -2.38 6.06 -8.26
N SER A 14 -1.65 5.10 -8.85
CA SER A 14 -0.77 4.19 -8.13
C SER A 14 0.34 4.93 -7.39
N LEU A 15 0.96 5.94 -8.00
CA LEU A 15 1.98 6.76 -7.36
C LEU A 15 1.42 7.56 -6.18
N VAL A 16 0.22 8.12 -6.30
CA VAL A 16 -0.47 8.78 -5.19
C VAL A 16 -0.77 7.77 -4.08
N GLY A 17 -1.22 6.56 -4.43
CA GLY A 17 -1.46 5.48 -3.47
C GLY A 17 -0.20 5.07 -2.71
N ILE A 18 0.91 4.87 -3.41
CA ILE A 18 2.20 4.52 -2.80
C ILE A 18 2.68 5.65 -1.87
N SER A 19 2.68 6.89 -2.36
CA SER A 19 3.16 8.05 -1.59
C SER A 19 2.32 8.28 -0.33
N SER A 20 0.98 8.22 -0.45
CA SER A 20 0.08 8.36 0.69
C SER A 20 0.18 7.18 1.66
N GLY A 21 0.40 5.96 1.17
CA GLY A 21 0.64 4.79 2.00
C GLY A 21 1.94 4.88 2.80
N LEU A 22 3.03 5.30 2.18
CA LEU A 22 4.29 5.54 2.89
C LEU A 22 4.14 6.65 3.93
N LEU A 23 3.48 7.76 3.57
CA LEU A 23 3.20 8.84 4.50
C LEU A 23 2.33 8.38 5.67
N LEU A 24 1.36 7.51 5.44
CA LEU A 24 0.52 6.91 6.48
C LEU A 24 1.37 6.20 7.53
N PHE A 25 2.31 5.34 7.12
CA PHE A 25 3.15 4.61 8.06
C PHE A 25 4.18 5.50 8.75
N ILE A 26 4.75 6.49 8.07
CA ILE A 26 5.62 7.51 8.69
C ILE A 26 4.85 8.26 9.78
N ARG A 27 3.61 8.70 9.52
CA ARG A 27 2.78 9.38 10.50
C ARG A 27 2.39 8.49 11.67
N MET A 28 2.13 7.20 11.41
CA MET A 28 1.86 6.21 12.47
C MET A 28 3.05 6.04 13.40
N ILE A 29 4.26 5.97 12.85
CA ILE A 29 5.51 5.89 13.65
C ILE A 29 5.71 7.17 14.44
N ALA A 30 5.40 8.33 13.86
CA ALA A 30 5.54 9.63 14.50
C ALA A 30 4.40 9.97 15.49
N GLY A 31 3.46 9.06 15.74
CA GLY A 31 2.31 9.28 16.63
C GLY A 31 1.32 10.36 16.15
N ARG A 32 1.34 10.72 14.86
CA ARG A 32 0.52 11.80 14.30
C ARG A 32 -0.85 11.28 13.84
N ASP A 33 -1.83 12.20 13.74
CA ASP A 33 -3.11 11.89 13.15
C ASP A 33 -2.97 11.37 11.70
N VAL A 34 -3.68 10.27 11.42
CA VAL A 34 -3.61 9.54 10.15
C VAL A 34 -4.93 9.54 9.37
N SER A 35 -5.96 10.18 9.90
CA SER A 35 -7.32 10.08 9.38
C SER A 35 -7.43 10.46 7.90
N ALA A 36 -6.95 11.66 7.53
CA ALA A 36 -7.01 12.14 6.15
C ALA A 36 -6.12 11.31 5.21
N VAL A 37 -4.91 10.97 5.65
CA VAL A 37 -3.96 10.20 4.84
C VAL A 37 -4.47 8.78 4.61
N SER A 38 -5.12 8.17 5.61
CA SER A 38 -5.77 6.85 5.47
C SER A 38 -6.82 6.86 4.38
N ILE A 39 -7.68 7.90 4.33
CA ILE A 39 -8.72 8.02 3.29
C ILE A 39 -8.08 8.09 1.90
N VAL A 40 -7.10 8.98 1.72
CA VAL A 40 -6.40 9.12 0.43
C VAL A 40 -5.77 7.80 0.01
N PHE A 41 -5.05 7.14 0.91
CA PHE A 41 -4.42 5.85 0.65
C PHE A 41 -5.44 4.77 0.24
N LEU A 42 -6.51 4.60 1.01
CA LEU A 42 -7.52 3.57 0.76
C LEU A 42 -8.25 3.81 -0.58
N VAL A 43 -8.66 5.07 -0.84
CA VAL A 43 -9.37 5.43 -2.08
C VAL A 43 -8.47 5.26 -3.30
N THR A 44 -7.23 5.75 -3.25
CA THR A 44 -6.31 5.63 -4.40
C THR A 44 -5.88 4.19 -4.64
N THR A 45 -5.69 3.39 -3.59
CA THR A 45 -5.38 1.96 -3.72
C THR A 45 -6.58 1.20 -4.31
N ALA A 46 -7.81 1.50 -3.89
CA ALA A 46 -9.02 0.94 -4.49
C ALA A 46 -9.13 1.30 -5.99
N ALA A 47 -8.89 2.56 -6.32
CA ALA A 47 -8.93 3.03 -7.71
C ALA A 47 -7.82 2.41 -8.56
N THR A 48 -6.60 2.24 -8.02
CA THR A 48 -5.51 1.51 -8.69
C THR A 48 -5.91 0.08 -8.99
N THR A 49 -6.50 -0.62 -8.02
CA THR A 49 -6.94 -2.01 -8.20
C THR A 49 -8.07 -2.09 -9.22
N ALA A 50 -9.06 -1.20 -9.14
CA ALA A 50 -10.18 -1.13 -10.09
C ALA A 50 -9.70 -0.87 -11.53
N THR A 51 -8.81 0.10 -11.73
CA THR A 51 -8.22 0.37 -13.05
C THR A 51 -7.35 -0.78 -13.54
N GLY A 52 -6.73 -1.54 -12.63
CA GLY A 52 -5.97 -2.75 -12.95
C GLY A 52 -6.82 -3.85 -13.61
N PHE A 53 -8.10 -3.99 -13.22
CA PHE A 53 -9.03 -4.93 -13.82
C PHE A 53 -9.51 -4.53 -15.23
N LEU A 54 -9.34 -3.28 -15.64
CA LEU A 54 -9.73 -2.79 -16.95
C LEU A 54 -8.74 -3.17 -18.07
N TYR A 55 -7.58 -3.71 -17.73
CA TYR A 55 -6.63 -4.18 -18.73
C TYR A 55 -7.07 -5.49 -19.39
N PRO A 56 -6.82 -5.66 -20.71
CA PRO A 56 -7.20 -6.87 -21.44
C PRO A 56 -6.64 -8.16 -20.84
N VAL A 57 -7.43 -9.21 -20.87
CA VAL A 57 -7.28 -10.48 -20.13
C VAL A 57 -6.23 -11.45 -20.71
N SER A 58 -5.42 -11.05 -21.68
CA SER A 58 -4.45 -11.94 -22.36
C SER A 58 -3.41 -12.63 -21.43
N SER A 59 -3.38 -12.27 -20.13
CA SER A 59 -2.52 -12.90 -19.11
C SER A 59 -3.20 -12.89 -17.73
N ALA A 60 -4.45 -13.31 -17.66
CA ALA A 60 -5.36 -13.12 -16.53
C ALA A 60 -4.93 -13.73 -15.18
N GLY A 61 -4.22 -14.86 -15.16
CA GLY A 61 -4.06 -15.67 -13.96
C GLY A 61 -3.52 -14.90 -12.74
N VAL A 62 -2.26 -14.48 -12.78
CA VAL A 62 -1.58 -13.90 -11.58
C VAL A 62 -2.06 -12.48 -11.30
N ARG A 63 -2.32 -11.64 -12.31
CA ARG A 63 -2.77 -10.26 -12.12
C ARG A 63 -4.13 -10.17 -11.44
N HIS A 64 -5.08 -11.00 -11.86
CA HIS A 64 -6.41 -11.05 -11.25
C HIS A 64 -6.35 -11.56 -9.82
N LEU A 65 -5.53 -12.57 -9.55
CA LEU A 65 -5.32 -13.08 -8.19
C LEU A 65 -4.79 -11.98 -7.26
N VAL A 66 -3.77 -11.24 -7.70
CA VAL A 66 -3.21 -10.11 -6.93
C VAL A 66 -4.25 -9.00 -6.75
N GLY A 67 -5.06 -8.69 -7.79
CA GLY A 67 -6.12 -7.71 -7.71
C GLY A 67 -7.20 -8.10 -6.69
N VAL A 68 -7.66 -9.35 -6.72
CA VAL A 68 -8.63 -9.89 -5.74
C VAL A 68 -8.06 -9.88 -4.33
N ALA A 69 -6.80 -10.32 -4.14
CA ALA A 69 -6.12 -10.28 -2.86
C ALA A 69 -5.97 -8.84 -2.34
N SER A 70 -5.66 -7.88 -3.22
CA SER A 70 -5.59 -6.46 -2.88
C SER A 70 -6.95 -5.92 -2.41
N LEU A 71 -8.05 -6.23 -3.12
CA LEU A 71 -9.40 -5.84 -2.69
C LEU A 71 -9.80 -6.47 -1.36
N ALA A 72 -9.49 -7.75 -1.16
CA ALA A 72 -9.76 -8.43 0.10
C ALA A 72 -9.03 -7.76 1.29
N THR A 73 -7.74 -7.50 1.14
CA THR A 73 -6.97 -6.82 2.19
C THR A 73 -7.44 -5.38 2.41
N LEU A 74 -7.82 -4.67 1.36
CA LEU A 74 -8.36 -3.33 1.44
C LEU A 74 -9.70 -3.31 2.19
N SER A 75 -10.58 -4.29 1.91
CA SER A 75 -11.85 -4.45 2.63
C SER A 75 -11.64 -4.68 4.12
N VAL A 76 -10.67 -5.52 4.49
CA VAL A 76 -10.28 -5.74 5.88
C VAL A 76 -9.76 -4.45 6.53
N ALA A 77 -8.96 -3.66 5.82
CA ALA A 77 -8.47 -2.38 6.32
C ALA A 77 -9.62 -1.39 6.55
N VAL A 78 -10.55 -1.27 5.60
CA VAL A 78 -11.73 -0.40 5.71
C VAL A 78 -12.61 -0.81 6.90
N VAL A 79 -12.92 -2.09 7.04
CA VAL A 79 -13.72 -2.62 8.16
C VAL A 79 -13.03 -2.36 9.50
N SER A 80 -11.72 -2.60 9.58
CA SER A 80 -10.94 -2.35 10.80
C SER A 80 -10.95 -0.88 11.20
N LEU A 81 -10.90 0.03 10.22
CA LEU A 81 -10.85 1.48 10.45
C LEU A 81 -12.22 2.05 10.80
N TYR A 82 -13.26 1.74 10.01
CA TYR A 82 -14.57 2.41 10.10
C TYR A 82 -15.56 1.68 10.98
N VAL A 83 -15.59 0.34 10.96
CA VAL A 83 -16.52 -0.45 11.76
C VAL A 83 -15.97 -0.65 13.17
N PHE A 84 -14.75 -1.16 13.28
CA PHE A 84 -14.13 -1.45 14.58
C PHE A 84 -13.33 -0.29 15.17
N ARG A 85 -13.18 0.83 14.45
CA ARG A 85 -12.52 2.07 14.90
C ARG A 85 -11.14 1.83 15.52
N LEU A 86 -10.42 0.86 15.00
CA LEU A 86 -9.09 0.45 15.47
C LEU A 86 -9.06 0.05 16.96
N ALA A 87 -10.16 -0.44 17.52
CA ALA A 87 -10.25 -0.83 18.93
C ALA A 87 -9.48 -2.14 19.16
N GLY A 88 -8.69 -2.22 20.23
CA GLY A 88 -7.97 -3.43 20.63
C GLY A 88 -7.11 -4.01 19.50
N ALA A 89 -7.30 -5.27 19.17
CA ALA A 89 -6.57 -5.99 18.12
C ALA A 89 -6.82 -5.45 16.71
N TRP A 90 -7.93 -4.74 16.46
CA TRP A 90 -8.26 -4.22 15.14
C TRP A 90 -7.29 -3.18 14.61
N ARG A 91 -6.54 -2.52 15.51
CA ARG A 91 -5.41 -1.67 15.08
C ARG A 91 -4.33 -2.50 14.39
N ALA A 92 -3.95 -3.64 14.94
CA ALA A 92 -2.96 -4.52 14.32
C ALA A 92 -3.47 -5.09 13.00
N VAL A 93 -4.76 -5.49 12.94
CA VAL A 93 -5.40 -5.97 11.71
C VAL A 93 -5.36 -4.89 10.62
N TYR A 94 -5.69 -3.64 10.96
CA TYR A 94 -5.60 -2.51 10.04
C TYR A 94 -4.18 -2.30 9.52
N VAL A 95 -3.20 -2.26 10.42
CA VAL A 95 -1.78 -2.05 10.06
C VAL A 95 -1.31 -3.14 9.10
N ILE A 96 -1.59 -4.40 9.40
CA ILE A 96 -1.19 -5.54 8.56
C ILE A 96 -1.90 -5.46 7.20
N ALA A 97 -3.21 -5.24 7.17
CA ALA A 97 -3.98 -5.16 5.93
C ALA A 97 -3.53 -3.98 5.05
N ALA A 98 -3.30 -2.81 5.64
CA ALA A 98 -2.81 -1.64 4.93
C ALA A 98 -1.38 -1.85 4.39
N LEU A 99 -0.50 -2.51 5.16
CA LEU A 99 0.85 -2.87 4.71
C LEU A 99 0.81 -3.84 3.53
N VAL A 100 -0.02 -4.87 3.58
CA VAL A 100 -0.17 -5.84 2.48
C VAL A 100 -0.70 -5.15 1.22
N ALA A 101 -1.69 -4.28 1.35
CA ALA A 101 -2.22 -3.51 0.22
C ALA A 101 -1.16 -2.58 -0.39
N LEU A 102 -0.38 -1.89 0.44
CA LEU A 102 0.74 -1.06 -0.02
C LEU A 102 1.85 -1.90 -0.65
N TYR A 103 2.17 -3.07 -0.07
CA TYR A 103 3.15 -3.99 -0.63
C TYR A 103 2.76 -4.43 -2.05
N PHE A 104 1.50 -4.76 -2.32
CA PHE A 104 1.05 -5.11 -3.66
C PHE A 104 1.24 -3.97 -4.66
N ASN A 105 0.94 -2.73 -4.27
CA ASN A 105 1.17 -1.56 -5.11
C ASN A 105 2.66 -1.34 -5.40
N CYS A 106 3.50 -1.38 -4.37
CA CYS A 106 4.95 -1.22 -4.52
C CYS A 106 5.56 -2.37 -5.32
N SER A 107 5.11 -3.61 -5.09
CA SER A 107 5.55 -4.80 -5.82
C SER A 107 5.29 -4.68 -7.32
N ALA A 108 4.08 -4.25 -7.70
CA ALA A 108 3.74 -4.00 -9.09
C ALA A 108 4.60 -2.88 -9.71
N ALA A 109 4.83 -1.80 -8.97
CA ALA A 109 5.69 -0.70 -9.42
C ALA A 109 7.15 -1.15 -9.62
N VAL A 110 7.71 -1.94 -8.70
CA VAL A 110 9.07 -2.49 -8.81
C VAL A 110 9.21 -3.39 -10.04
N VAL A 111 8.25 -4.31 -10.27
CA VAL A 111 8.27 -5.16 -11.47
C VAL A 111 8.23 -4.33 -12.74
N GLN A 112 7.39 -3.30 -12.80
CA GLN A 112 7.30 -2.42 -13.97
C GLN A 112 8.56 -1.60 -14.16
N ALA A 113 9.15 -1.09 -13.08
CA ALA A 113 10.42 -0.37 -13.14
C ALA A 113 11.57 -1.26 -13.65
N CYS A 114 11.72 -2.47 -13.09
CA CYS A 114 12.73 -3.41 -13.53
C CYS A 114 12.57 -3.76 -15.02
N ARG A 115 11.36 -4.06 -15.47
CA ARG A 115 11.10 -4.39 -16.88
C ARG A 115 11.40 -3.26 -17.86
N ARG A 116 11.31 -2.00 -17.43
CA ARG A 116 11.60 -0.83 -18.26
C ARG A 116 13.06 -0.44 -18.20
N LEU A 117 13.71 -0.55 -17.05
CA LEU A 117 15.06 -0.04 -16.81
C LEU A 117 16.13 -1.06 -17.18
N LEU A 118 15.94 -2.36 -16.92
CA LEU A 118 16.96 -3.39 -17.23
C LEU A 118 17.36 -3.42 -18.71
N PRO A 119 16.44 -3.33 -19.70
CA PRO A 119 16.84 -3.31 -21.11
C PRO A 119 17.62 -2.06 -21.51
N VAL A 120 17.48 -0.95 -20.77
CA VAL A 120 18.15 0.34 -21.06
C VAL A 120 19.52 0.42 -20.37
N ALA A 121 19.71 -0.37 -19.31
CA ALA A 121 20.95 -0.35 -18.51
C ALA A 121 22.16 -1.00 -19.21
N GLY A 122 22.00 -1.53 -20.44
CA GLY A 122 23.07 -2.17 -21.19
C GLY A 122 23.36 -3.60 -20.74
N ASP A 123 24.60 -4.04 -20.85
CA ASP A 123 25.04 -5.42 -20.57
C ASP A 123 24.90 -5.78 -19.08
N VAL A 124 23.67 -5.98 -18.64
CA VAL A 124 23.38 -6.56 -17.33
C VAL A 124 23.57 -8.07 -17.47
N GLU A 125 24.72 -8.58 -17.01
CA GLU A 125 24.96 -10.02 -16.97
C GLU A 125 23.96 -10.70 -16.02
N GLY A 126 23.16 -11.63 -16.55
CA GLY A 126 22.22 -12.43 -15.79
C GLY A 126 20.78 -12.37 -16.27
N ASP A 127 19.97 -13.27 -15.72
CA ASP A 127 18.52 -13.33 -16.03
C ASP A 127 17.78 -12.16 -15.38
N PRO A 128 17.06 -11.31 -16.16
CA PRO A 128 16.22 -10.23 -15.65
C PRO A 128 15.25 -10.65 -14.56
N GLN A 129 14.79 -11.90 -14.60
CA GLN A 129 13.88 -12.47 -13.58
C GLN A 129 14.56 -12.55 -12.21
N THR A 130 15.84 -12.83 -12.17
CA THR A 130 16.64 -12.90 -10.94
C THR A 130 16.69 -11.53 -10.25
N TYR A 131 16.91 -10.44 -10.98
CA TYR A 131 16.90 -9.09 -10.41
C TYR A 131 15.54 -8.69 -9.85
N ILE A 132 14.46 -9.03 -10.55
CA ILE A 132 13.09 -8.81 -10.07
C ILE A 132 12.87 -9.56 -8.76
N LEU A 133 13.31 -10.82 -8.66
CA LEU A 133 13.15 -11.63 -7.47
C LEU A 133 13.92 -11.04 -6.26
N PHE A 134 15.15 -10.60 -6.45
CA PHE A 134 15.92 -9.92 -5.40
C PHE A 134 15.26 -8.62 -4.95
N ALA A 135 14.80 -7.79 -5.90
CA ALA A 135 14.10 -6.54 -5.57
C ALA A 135 12.80 -6.79 -4.78
N GLN A 136 12.05 -7.83 -5.14
CA GLN A 136 10.85 -8.24 -4.41
C GLN A 136 11.17 -8.77 -3.01
N GLY A 137 12.22 -9.56 -2.87
CA GLY A 137 12.70 -10.05 -1.57
C GLY A 137 13.12 -8.91 -0.65
N ALA A 138 13.90 -7.96 -1.16
CA ALA A 138 14.30 -6.76 -0.41
C ALA A 138 13.09 -5.91 0.01
N LEU A 139 12.12 -5.73 -0.90
CA LEU A 139 10.89 -5.02 -0.62
C LEU A 139 10.09 -5.72 0.50
N LEU A 140 9.95 -7.04 0.43
CA LEU A 140 9.25 -7.83 1.46
C LEU A 140 9.89 -7.66 2.84
N VAL A 141 11.22 -7.77 2.93
CA VAL A 141 11.96 -7.56 4.19
C VAL A 141 11.72 -6.15 4.73
N LEU A 142 11.79 -5.13 3.87
CA LEU A 142 11.50 -3.74 4.26
C LEU A 142 10.11 -3.60 4.86
N PHE A 143 9.08 -4.21 4.26
CA PHE A 143 7.70 -4.15 4.72
C PHE A 143 7.47 -4.91 6.03
N ILE A 144 8.16 -6.05 6.23
CA ILE A 144 8.14 -6.78 7.51
C ILE A 144 8.73 -5.90 8.62
N VAL A 145 9.88 -5.27 8.37
CA VAL A 145 10.52 -4.36 9.34
C VAL A 145 9.61 -3.17 9.64
N LEU A 146 9.05 -2.53 8.61
CA LEU A 146 8.13 -1.41 8.77
C LEU A 146 6.91 -1.80 9.62
N GLY A 147 6.31 -2.96 9.34
CA GLY A 147 5.18 -3.48 10.11
C GLY A 147 5.53 -3.74 11.57
N ALA A 148 6.67 -4.35 11.82
CA ALA A 148 7.15 -4.60 13.17
C ALA A 148 7.39 -3.30 13.95
N LEU A 149 7.95 -2.27 13.30
CA LEU A 149 8.15 -0.95 13.91
C LEU A 149 6.80 -0.31 14.28
N VAL A 150 5.85 -0.24 13.34
CA VAL A 150 4.55 0.38 13.57
C VAL A 150 3.75 -0.33 14.67
N LEU A 151 3.81 -1.66 14.71
CA LEU A 151 3.09 -2.45 15.73
C LEU A 151 3.68 -2.30 17.13
N ARG A 152 4.98 -2.01 17.24
CA ARG A 152 5.65 -1.77 18.52
C ARG A 152 5.38 -0.37 19.08
N MET A 153 4.97 0.60 18.24
CA MET A 153 4.72 1.96 18.72
C MET A 153 3.44 2.03 19.56
N PRO A 154 3.50 2.62 20.77
CA PRO A 154 2.32 2.84 21.60
C PRO A 154 1.34 3.76 20.87
N ARG A 155 0.04 3.52 21.06
CA ARG A 155 -0.99 4.46 20.62
C ARG A 155 -0.98 5.64 21.57
N GLU A 156 -0.68 6.84 21.10
CA GLU A 156 -0.96 8.04 21.88
C GLU A 156 -2.46 8.11 22.11
N ARG A 157 -2.88 8.03 23.37
CA ARG A 157 -4.26 8.33 23.76
C ARG A 157 -4.46 9.81 23.49
N PRO A 158 -5.57 10.22 22.81
CA PRO A 158 -5.94 11.62 22.77
C PRO A 158 -5.95 12.14 24.19
N GLN A 159 -5.16 13.16 24.48
CA GLN A 159 -5.24 13.83 25.77
C GLN A 159 -6.69 14.29 25.96
N ARG A 160 -7.39 13.69 26.92
CA ARG A 160 -8.63 14.26 27.41
C ARG A 160 -8.22 15.63 27.92
N THR A 161 -8.55 16.67 27.17
CA THR A 161 -8.52 18.04 27.68
C THR A 161 -9.36 18.01 28.96
N SER A 162 -8.67 18.06 30.07
CA SER A 162 -9.32 18.19 31.37
C SER A 162 -10.12 19.49 31.28
N ALA A 163 -11.44 19.35 31.11
CA ALA A 163 -12.33 20.49 31.24
C ALA A 163 -12.04 21.09 32.61
N ILE A 164 -11.41 22.27 32.58
CA ILE A 164 -11.22 23.11 33.72
C ILE A 164 -12.60 23.29 34.31
N SER A 165 -12.79 22.74 35.50
CA SER A 165 -13.97 23.00 36.32
C SER A 165 -13.89 24.47 36.73
N PRO A 166 -14.84 25.34 36.38
CA PRO A 166 -14.89 26.68 36.97
C PRO A 166 -15.38 26.53 38.40
N LEU A 167 -14.62 27.14 39.30
CA LEU A 167 -15.04 27.44 40.67
C LEU A 167 -16.18 28.44 40.69
#